data_173db0f979f5063051b208ea4afed7e3
#
_entry.id   173db0f979f5063051b208ea4afed7e3
#
_cell.length_a   1.000
_cell.length_b   1.000
_cell.length_c   1.000
_cell.angle_alpha   90.00
_cell.angle_beta   90.00
_cell.angle_gamma   90.00
#
_symmetry.space_group_name_H-M   'P 1'
#
loop_
_entity.id
_entity.type
_entity.pdbx_description
1 polymer ?
#
loop_
_entity_poly.entity_id
_entity_poly.type
_entity_poly.pdbx_seq_one_letter_code
_entity_poly.pdbx_strand_id
1 'polypeptide(L)'
;MVYYFVMHMITSSTANAVRHANEADLASLTRIYNHYVLNTAITFDLEPFTVATRRPWFDQFDPASTHQCLVLEVNQQVVGYASSAAFRPKAAYDTSVECSIYLDPQASGQGYGKMLYGELFRNLNQHDLHRCYGIITLPNLQSLALHKSFDFSEVARLNEVGRKFGQYWDTLWVEKTLGSV
;
A
#
# COMPACT_ATOMS: atom_id res chain seq x y z
N MET A 1 -45.51 -13.55 -37.28
CA MET A 1 -44.31 -14.20 -36.70
C MET A 1 -43.45 -13.10 -36.11
N VAL A 2 -43.56 -12.83 -34.80
CA VAL A 2 -42.92 -11.73 -34.11
C VAL A 2 -41.68 -12.31 -33.40
N TYR A 3 -40.48 -11.92 -33.84
CA TYR A 3 -39.25 -12.30 -33.19
C TYR A 3 -39.00 -11.40 -31.96
N TYR A 4 -39.09 -11.98 -30.76
CA TYR A 4 -38.61 -11.35 -29.53
C TYR A 4 -37.09 -11.47 -29.50
N PHE A 5 -36.41 -10.31 -29.62
CA PHE A 5 -34.97 -10.19 -29.38
C PHE A 5 -34.76 -10.08 -27.88
N VAL A 6 -34.39 -11.19 -27.23
CA VAL A 6 -33.99 -11.18 -25.83
C VAL A 6 -32.57 -10.62 -25.73
N MET A 7 -32.48 -9.37 -25.38
CA MET A 7 -31.24 -8.69 -25.08
C MET A 7 -30.74 -9.22 -23.73
N HIS A 8 -29.77 -10.13 -23.74
CA HIS A 8 -29.06 -10.54 -22.54
C HIS A 8 -28.21 -9.34 -22.05
N MET A 9 -28.70 -8.68 -21.02
CA MET A 9 -27.86 -7.77 -20.23
C MET A 9 -26.81 -8.64 -19.53
N ILE A 10 -25.57 -8.60 -20.04
CA ILE A 10 -24.41 -9.09 -19.33
C ILE A 10 -24.19 -8.10 -18.19
N THR A 11 -24.70 -8.39 -17.01
CA THR A 11 -24.31 -7.71 -15.78
C THR A 11 -22.86 -8.11 -15.52
N SER A 12 -21.91 -7.32 -15.98
CA SER A 12 -20.52 -7.41 -15.54
C SER A 12 -20.51 -7.18 -14.03
N SER A 13 -20.45 -8.24 -13.26
CA SER A 13 -20.16 -8.18 -11.84
C SER A 13 -18.74 -7.63 -11.71
N THR A 14 -18.63 -6.33 -11.47
CA THR A 14 -17.34 -5.68 -11.19
C THR A 14 -16.93 -6.05 -9.77
N ALA A 15 -16.37 -7.28 -9.63
CA ALA A 15 -15.82 -7.73 -8.36
C ALA A 15 -14.56 -6.90 -8.03
N ASN A 16 -14.40 -6.52 -6.76
CA ASN A 16 -13.17 -5.92 -6.27
C ASN A 16 -12.03 -6.92 -6.48
N ALA A 17 -10.94 -6.50 -7.11
CA ALA A 17 -9.79 -7.35 -7.41
C ALA A 17 -8.50 -6.73 -6.87
N VAL A 18 -7.71 -7.54 -6.16
CA VAL A 18 -6.32 -7.20 -5.83
C VAL A 18 -5.42 -7.92 -6.82
N ARG A 19 -4.53 -7.17 -7.47
CA ARG A 19 -3.56 -7.69 -8.44
C ARG A 19 -2.24 -6.95 -8.34
N HIS A 20 -1.20 -7.51 -8.92
CA HIS A 20 0.06 -6.77 -9.10
C HIS A 20 -0.17 -5.53 -9.94
N ALA A 21 0.51 -4.44 -9.52
CA ALA A 21 0.54 -3.20 -10.28
C ALA A 21 1.27 -3.41 -11.61
N ASN A 22 0.83 -2.70 -12.63
CA ASN A 22 1.49 -2.62 -13.92
C ASN A 22 1.73 -1.15 -14.31
N GLU A 23 2.40 -0.93 -15.43
CA GLU A 23 2.78 0.41 -15.86
C GLU A 23 1.58 1.37 -16.03
N ALA A 24 0.45 0.87 -16.47
CA ALA A 24 -0.76 1.68 -16.65
C ALA A 24 -1.31 2.23 -15.32
N ASP A 25 -0.97 1.60 -14.20
CA ASP A 25 -1.42 2.03 -12.86
C ASP A 25 -0.63 3.20 -12.31
N LEU A 26 0.61 3.46 -12.80
CA LEU A 26 1.53 4.42 -12.21
C LEU A 26 0.93 5.81 -12.04
N ALA A 27 0.10 6.26 -12.98
CA ALA A 27 -0.59 7.54 -12.88
C ALA A 27 -1.58 7.56 -11.69
N SER A 28 -2.33 6.49 -11.48
CA SER A 28 -3.27 6.35 -10.36
C SER A 28 -2.54 6.25 -9.01
N LEU A 29 -1.45 5.47 -8.95
CA LEU A 29 -0.60 5.36 -7.77
C LEU A 29 -0.01 6.71 -7.38
N THR A 30 0.50 7.47 -8.36
CA THR A 30 1.05 8.81 -8.17
C THR A 30 -0.02 9.77 -7.66
N ARG A 31 -1.22 9.75 -8.24
CA ARG A 31 -2.36 10.57 -7.81
C ARG A 31 -2.75 10.28 -6.35
N ILE A 32 -2.91 9.01 -6.00
CA ILE A 32 -3.25 8.59 -4.63
C ILE A 32 -2.18 9.06 -3.64
N TYR A 33 -0.90 8.82 -3.94
CA TYR A 33 0.20 9.23 -3.07
C TYR A 33 0.29 10.74 -2.90
N ASN A 34 0.17 11.50 -3.97
CA ASN A 34 0.23 12.96 -3.96
C ASN A 34 -0.88 13.60 -3.11
N HIS A 35 -2.05 12.96 -2.99
CA HIS A 35 -3.04 13.42 -2.03
C HIS A 35 -2.46 13.49 -0.60
N TYR A 36 -1.73 12.45 -0.18
CA TYR A 36 -1.11 12.40 1.15
C TYR A 36 0.08 13.35 1.27
N VAL A 37 0.85 13.53 0.21
CA VAL A 37 1.94 14.51 0.16
C VAL A 37 1.41 15.91 0.42
N LEU A 38 0.34 16.30 -0.26
CA LEU A 38 -0.16 17.68 -0.25
C LEU A 38 -1.06 18.00 0.96
N ASN A 39 -1.77 17.00 1.51
CA ASN A 39 -2.85 17.27 2.46
C ASN A 39 -2.65 16.68 3.85
N THR A 40 -1.61 15.87 4.06
CA THR A 40 -1.42 15.15 5.33
C THR A 40 0.05 15.05 5.71
N ALA A 41 0.31 14.72 6.99
CA ALA A 41 1.66 14.34 7.45
C ALA A 41 1.90 12.81 7.40
N ILE A 42 1.00 12.02 6.79
CA ILE A 42 1.12 10.55 6.70
C ILE A 42 2.38 10.13 5.92
N THR A 43 2.81 10.94 4.97
CA THR A 43 4.15 10.85 4.36
C THR A 43 4.93 12.14 4.60
N PHE A 44 6.25 12.03 4.73
CA PHE A 44 7.14 13.19 4.93
C PHE A 44 7.70 13.76 3.62
N ASP A 45 7.31 13.23 2.46
CA ASP A 45 7.56 13.93 1.20
C ASP A 45 6.86 15.29 1.23
N LEU A 46 7.59 16.33 0.81
CA LEU A 46 7.12 17.72 0.86
C LEU A 46 6.54 18.18 -0.48
N GLU A 47 7.07 17.65 -1.58
CA GLU A 47 6.69 18.03 -2.94
C GLU A 47 5.98 16.87 -3.65
N PRO A 48 4.92 17.15 -4.41
CA PRO A 48 4.23 16.12 -5.16
C PRO A 48 5.08 15.61 -6.33
N PHE A 49 4.86 14.35 -6.69
CA PHE A 49 5.53 13.70 -7.82
C PHE A 49 4.75 13.89 -9.12
N THR A 50 5.46 13.99 -10.23
CA THR A 50 4.92 13.67 -11.55
C THR A 50 5.02 12.16 -11.79
N VAL A 51 4.33 11.65 -12.81
CA VAL A 51 4.47 10.24 -13.23
C VAL A 51 5.94 9.92 -13.54
N ALA A 52 6.65 10.84 -14.21
CA ALA A 52 8.05 10.66 -14.54
C ALA A 52 8.97 10.61 -13.32
N THR A 53 8.78 11.49 -12.34
CA THR A 53 9.61 11.51 -11.11
C THR A 53 9.26 10.38 -10.13
N ARG A 54 8.07 9.76 -10.26
CA ARG A 54 7.67 8.60 -9.48
C ARG A 54 8.14 7.26 -10.10
N ARG A 55 8.52 7.25 -11.38
CA ARG A 55 8.98 6.07 -12.12
C ARG A 55 10.07 5.27 -11.38
N PRO A 56 11.18 5.86 -10.88
CA PRO A 56 12.23 5.08 -10.21
C PRO A 56 11.74 4.33 -8.96
N TRP A 57 10.73 4.86 -8.25
CA TRP A 57 10.09 4.14 -7.16
C TRP A 57 9.28 2.95 -7.67
N PHE A 58 8.59 3.08 -8.81
CA PHE A 58 7.79 2.01 -9.39
C PHE A 58 8.65 0.87 -9.95
N ASP A 59 9.77 1.20 -10.57
CA ASP A 59 10.65 0.24 -11.26
C ASP A 59 11.38 -0.72 -10.30
N GLN A 60 11.33 -0.50 -8.98
CA GLN A 60 11.87 -1.43 -8.00
C GLN A 60 10.99 -2.66 -7.74
N PHE A 61 9.73 -2.66 -8.20
CA PHE A 61 8.77 -3.73 -7.90
C PHE A 61 8.75 -4.79 -8.99
N ASP A 62 8.78 -6.05 -8.54
CA ASP A 62 8.67 -7.24 -9.40
C ASP A 62 7.75 -8.26 -8.71
N PRO A 63 6.70 -8.74 -9.40
CA PRO A 63 5.80 -9.77 -8.87
C PRO A 63 6.50 -11.03 -8.35
N ALA A 64 7.67 -11.38 -8.90
CA ALA A 64 8.44 -12.56 -8.49
C ALA A 64 9.42 -12.30 -7.35
N SER A 65 9.57 -11.05 -6.89
CA SER A 65 10.51 -10.66 -5.86
C SER A 65 9.83 -10.43 -4.50
N THR A 66 10.64 -10.13 -3.49
CA THR A 66 10.17 -9.65 -2.18
C THR A 66 9.71 -8.19 -2.20
N HIS A 67 10.04 -7.45 -3.26
CA HIS A 67 9.63 -6.08 -3.48
C HIS A 67 8.43 -6.04 -4.44
N GLN A 68 7.24 -5.97 -3.88
CA GLN A 68 5.99 -6.07 -4.63
C GLN A 68 5.16 -4.80 -4.50
N CYS A 69 4.37 -4.51 -5.50
CA CYS A 69 3.32 -3.50 -5.45
C CYS A 69 2.00 -4.11 -5.93
N LEU A 70 0.99 -4.10 -5.07
CA LEU A 70 -0.35 -4.57 -5.37
C LEU A 70 -1.31 -3.39 -5.42
N VAL A 71 -2.24 -3.43 -6.35
CA VAL A 71 -3.35 -2.46 -6.47
C VAL A 71 -4.68 -3.12 -6.15
N LEU A 72 -5.57 -2.37 -5.55
CA LEU A 72 -6.98 -2.73 -5.47
C LEU A 72 -7.76 -1.98 -6.54
N GLU A 73 -8.40 -2.75 -7.39
CA GLU A 73 -9.29 -2.26 -8.44
C GLU A 73 -10.76 -2.47 -8.06
N VAL A 74 -11.54 -1.41 -8.09
CA VAL A 74 -12.98 -1.38 -7.84
C VAL A 74 -13.64 -0.69 -9.02
N ASN A 75 -14.61 -1.35 -9.67
CA ASN A 75 -15.25 -0.81 -10.85
C ASN A 75 -14.27 -0.32 -11.93
N GLN A 76 -13.20 -1.06 -12.20
CA GLN A 76 -12.14 -0.73 -13.16
C GLN A 76 -11.32 0.52 -12.79
N GLN A 77 -11.36 0.95 -11.54
CA GLN A 77 -10.57 2.07 -11.04
C GLN A 77 -9.65 1.61 -9.91
N VAL A 78 -8.39 1.99 -9.98
CA VAL A 78 -7.45 1.78 -8.87
C VAL A 78 -7.78 2.74 -7.74
N VAL A 79 -8.19 2.17 -6.59
CA VAL A 79 -8.63 2.90 -5.40
C VAL A 79 -7.64 2.79 -4.23
N GLY A 80 -6.56 2.06 -4.41
CA GLY A 80 -5.50 1.94 -3.40
C GLY A 80 -4.41 0.99 -3.82
N TYR A 81 -3.32 1.01 -3.08
CA TYR A 81 -2.21 0.10 -3.27
C TYR A 81 -1.49 -0.21 -1.96
N ALA A 82 -0.84 -1.35 -1.92
CA ALA A 82 0.10 -1.74 -0.89
C ALA A 82 1.41 -2.19 -1.54
N SER A 83 2.53 -1.90 -0.90
CA SER A 83 3.84 -2.28 -1.40
C SER A 83 4.76 -2.80 -0.31
N SER A 84 5.73 -3.61 -0.72
CA SER A 84 6.88 -4.01 0.08
C SER A 84 8.15 -3.55 -0.62
N ALA A 85 9.09 -3.03 0.15
CA ALA A 85 10.37 -2.54 -0.36
C ALA A 85 11.51 -2.95 0.58
N ALA A 86 12.76 -2.75 0.14
CA ALA A 86 13.93 -3.03 0.98
C ALA A 86 13.89 -2.24 2.30
N PHE A 87 14.03 -2.94 3.42
CA PHE A 87 14.08 -2.29 4.73
C PHE A 87 15.33 -1.41 4.88
N ARG A 88 16.49 -1.90 4.45
CA ARG A 88 17.78 -1.18 4.49
C ARG A 88 18.71 -1.71 3.37
N PRO A 89 19.72 -0.93 2.94
CA PRO A 89 20.49 -1.24 1.74
C PRO A 89 21.59 -2.31 1.92
N LYS A 90 21.81 -2.86 3.13
CA LYS A 90 22.83 -3.89 3.38
C LYS A 90 22.21 -5.27 3.25
N ALA A 91 22.89 -6.20 2.56
CA ALA A 91 22.44 -7.56 2.26
C ALA A 91 21.97 -8.37 3.49
N ALA A 92 22.54 -8.12 4.68
CA ALA A 92 22.04 -8.78 5.90
C ALA A 92 20.59 -8.43 6.27
N TYR A 93 20.00 -7.42 5.63
CA TYR A 93 18.59 -7.04 5.80
C TYR A 93 17.67 -7.59 4.71
N ASP A 94 18.15 -8.40 3.76
CA ASP A 94 17.36 -8.90 2.64
C ASP A 94 16.19 -9.82 3.07
N THR A 95 16.24 -10.36 4.30
CA THR A 95 15.13 -11.09 4.92
C THR A 95 14.11 -10.20 5.62
N SER A 96 14.23 -8.87 5.46
CA SER A 96 13.34 -7.88 6.05
C SER A 96 12.82 -6.91 4.99
N VAL A 97 11.54 -6.56 5.07
CA VAL A 97 10.91 -5.59 4.15
C VAL A 97 10.22 -4.48 4.94
N GLU A 98 10.07 -3.32 4.32
CA GLU A 98 9.20 -2.25 4.79
C GLU A 98 7.92 -2.24 3.93
N CYS A 99 6.75 -2.26 4.58
CA CYS A 99 5.47 -2.21 3.89
C CYS A 99 4.83 -0.84 4.01
N SER A 100 4.18 -0.43 2.92
CA SER A 100 3.39 0.80 2.86
C SER A 100 2.01 0.50 2.26
N ILE A 101 1.01 1.28 2.66
CA ILE A 101 -0.35 1.19 2.12
C ILE A 101 -0.97 2.58 2.02
N TYR A 102 -1.59 2.85 0.87
CA TYR A 102 -2.29 4.09 0.60
C TYR A 102 -3.61 3.79 -0.12
N LEU A 103 -4.70 4.38 0.36
CA LEU A 103 -6.01 4.29 -0.26
C LEU A 103 -6.43 5.66 -0.79
N ASP A 104 -7.22 5.68 -1.85
CA ASP A 104 -7.94 6.89 -2.22
C ASP A 104 -8.79 7.32 -1.02
N PRO A 105 -8.76 8.59 -0.59
CA PRO A 105 -9.53 9.05 0.57
C PRO A 105 -11.02 8.72 0.50
N GLN A 106 -11.59 8.71 -0.71
CA GLN A 106 -13.00 8.37 -0.93
C GLN A 106 -13.29 6.87 -0.77
N ALA A 107 -12.25 6.04 -0.79
CA ALA A 107 -12.34 4.59 -0.63
C ALA A 107 -12.04 4.13 0.81
N SER A 108 -11.86 5.06 1.74
CA SER A 108 -11.56 4.76 3.15
C SER A 108 -12.75 4.12 3.88
N GLY A 109 -12.48 3.29 4.89
CA GLY A 109 -13.53 2.69 5.75
C GLY A 109 -14.27 1.51 5.16
N GLN A 110 -13.96 1.05 3.94
CA GLN A 110 -14.66 -0.03 3.23
C GLN A 110 -13.98 -1.41 3.36
N GLY A 111 -12.99 -1.55 4.25
CA GLY A 111 -12.25 -2.81 4.41
C GLY A 111 -11.15 -3.04 3.36
N TYR A 112 -10.93 -2.13 2.45
CA TYR A 112 -9.98 -2.26 1.33
C TYR A 112 -8.52 -2.40 1.76
N GLY A 113 -8.14 -1.76 2.87
CA GLY A 113 -6.81 -1.96 3.45
C GLY A 113 -6.55 -3.41 3.87
N LYS A 114 -7.57 -4.08 4.40
CA LYS A 114 -7.47 -5.51 4.77
C LYS A 114 -7.34 -6.40 3.53
N MET A 115 -8.03 -6.08 2.43
CA MET A 115 -7.90 -6.83 1.19
C MET A 115 -6.48 -6.71 0.62
N LEU A 116 -5.93 -5.49 0.54
CA LEU A 116 -4.58 -5.22 0.04
C LEU A 116 -3.50 -5.90 0.90
N TYR A 117 -3.52 -5.69 2.21
CA TYR A 117 -2.54 -6.32 3.10
C TYR A 117 -2.70 -7.84 3.16
N GLY A 118 -3.93 -8.36 3.13
CA GLY A 118 -4.18 -9.81 3.08
C GLY A 118 -3.51 -10.47 1.88
N GLU A 119 -3.61 -9.85 0.70
CA GLU A 119 -2.96 -10.35 -0.51
C GLU A 119 -1.44 -10.16 -0.47
N LEU A 120 -0.98 -8.96 -0.06
CA LEU A 120 0.45 -8.68 0.05
C LEU A 120 1.14 -9.70 0.97
N PHE A 121 0.62 -9.94 2.17
CA PHE A 121 1.23 -10.90 3.12
C PHE A 121 1.09 -12.34 2.67
N ARG A 122 0.04 -12.70 1.93
CA ARG A 122 -0.05 -14.02 1.30
C ARG A 122 1.11 -14.25 0.32
N ASN A 123 1.42 -13.25 -0.49
CA ASN A 123 2.52 -13.31 -1.44
C ASN A 123 3.88 -13.31 -0.72
N LEU A 124 4.09 -12.40 0.23
CA LEU A 124 5.36 -12.29 0.96
C LEU A 124 5.71 -13.56 1.76
N ASN A 125 4.72 -14.27 2.29
CA ASN A 125 4.91 -15.53 3.00
C ASN A 125 5.41 -16.68 2.10
N GLN A 126 5.47 -16.48 0.79
CA GLN A 126 6.05 -17.44 -0.16
C GLN A 126 7.56 -17.25 -0.36
N HIS A 127 8.13 -16.20 0.23
CA HIS A 127 9.53 -15.84 0.13
C HIS A 127 10.27 -16.09 1.45
N ASP A 128 11.59 -16.18 1.38
CA ASP A 128 12.46 -16.27 2.57
C ASP A 128 12.55 -14.89 3.25
N LEU A 129 11.46 -14.52 3.91
CA LEU A 129 11.35 -13.29 4.68
C LEU A 129 11.05 -13.59 6.14
N HIS A 130 11.70 -12.85 7.04
CA HIS A 130 11.56 -13.00 8.49
C HIS A 130 10.79 -11.85 9.14
N ARG A 131 10.98 -10.62 8.69
CA ARG A 131 10.34 -9.43 9.28
C ARG A 131 9.74 -8.50 8.23
N CYS A 132 8.61 -7.90 8.61
CA CYS A 132 8.02 -6.77 7.91
C CYS A 132 7.89 -5.61 8.89
N TYR A 133 8.33 -4.44 8.48
CA TYR A 133 8.23 -3.20 9.23
C TYR A 133 7.22 -2.24 8.59
N GLY A 134 6.58 -1.42 9.42
CA GLY A 134 5.77 -0.30 9.00
C GLY A 134 6.16 0.94 9.81
N ILE A 135 6.11 2.12 9.16
CA ILE A 135 6.34 3.41 9.80
C ILE A 135 5.07 4.22 9.70
N ILE A 136 4.53 4.62 10.85
CA ILE A 136 3.23 5.29 10.95
C ILE A 136 3.44 6.66 11.57
N THR A 137 3.16 7.74 10.83
CA THR A 137 3.12 9.09 11.40
C THR A 137 1.91 9.24 12.31
N LEU A 138 2.10 9.79 13.49
CA LEU A 138 1.06 9.97 14.49
C LEU A 138 0.48 11.41 14.47
N PRO A 139 -0.85 11.57 14.74
CA PRO A 139 -1.84 10.51 14.94
C PRO A 139 -2.34 9.89 13.64
N ASN A 140 -2.53 8.55 13.61
CA ASN A 140 -3.12 7.84 12.48
C ASN A 140 -3.86 6.57 12.96
N LEU A 141 -5.03 6.76 13.55
CA LEU A 141 -5.82 5.67 14.15
C LEU A 141 -6.19 4.56 13.14
N GLN A 142 -6.44 4.93 11.89
CA GLN A 142 -6.81 3.96 10.85
C GLN A 142 -5.63 3.02 10.52
N SER A 143 -4.44 3.59 10.35
CA SER A 143 -3.24 2.80 10.10
C SER A 143 -2.89 1.92 11.29
N LEU A 144 -2.96 2.45 12.53
CA LEU A 144 -2.73 1.68 13.74
C LEU A 144 -3.68 0.48 13.84
N ALA A 145 -4.98 0.69 13.61
CA ALA A 145 -5.99 -0.36 13.66
C ALA A 145 -5.75 -1.42 12.57
N LEU A 146 -5.37 -1.00 11.36
CA LEU A 146 -5.06 -1.90 10.27
C LEU A 146 -3.85 -2.77 10.61
N HIS A 147 -2.72 -2.17 10.99
CA HIS A 147 -1.50 -2.91 11.33
C HIS A 147 -1.74 -3.88 12.50
N LYS A 148 -2.45 -3.43 13.55
CA LYS A 148 -2.83 -4.31 14.67
C LYS A 148 -3.67 -5.51 14.20
N SER A 149 -4.54 -5.34 13.22
CA SER A 149 -5.37 -6.44 12.69
C SER A 149 -4.58 -7.46 11.86
N PHE A 150 -3.32 -7.18 11.55
CA PHE A 150 -2.34 -8.05 10.90
C PHE A 150 -1.19 -8.47 11.83
N ASP A 151 -1.41 -8.41 13.15
CA ASP A 151 -0.47 -8.86 14.18
C ASP A 151 0.86 -8.08 14.20
N PHE A 152 0.85 -6.83 13.76
CA PHE A 152 1.99 -5.94 14.00
C PHE A 152 2.04 -5.52 15.46
N SER A 153 3.25 -5.54 16.03
CA SER A 153 3.58 -5.01 17.35
C SER A 153 4.40 -3.72 17.26
N GLU A 154 4.22 -2.84 18.24
CA GLU A 154 5.00 -1.61 18.35
C GLU A 154 6.43 -1.91 18.79
N VAL A 155 7.43 -1.33 18.13
CA VAL A 155 8.84 -1.56 18.44
C VAL A 155 9.60 -0.28 18.79
N ALA A 156 9.21 0.86 18.25
CA ALA A 156 9.82 2.15 18.59
C ALA A 156 8.88 3.31 18.32
N ARG A 157 8.95 4.34 19.17
CA ARG A 157 8.36 5.65 18.90
C ARG A 157 9.49 6.67 18.79
N LEU A 158 9.51 7.39 17.68
CA LEU A 158 10.45 8.49 17.46
C LEU A 158 9.68 9.80 17.60
N ASN A 159 10.03 10.56 18.63
CA ASN A 159 9.37 11.82 18.91
C ASN A 159 9.92 12.91 17.99
N GLU A 160 9.03 13.70 17.41
CA GLU A 160 9.34 14.91 16.62
C GLU A 160 10.39 14.68 15.50
N VAL A 161 10.39 13.46 14.91
CA VAL A 161 11.41 13.04 13.95
C VAL A 161 11.23 13.65 12.56
N GLY A 162 10.01 14.04 12.18
CA GLY A 162 9.72 14.65 10.89
C GLY A 162 9.10 16.05 11.04
N ARG A 163 9.43 16.96 10.09
CA ARG A 163 8.82 18.30 10.06
C ARG A 163 8.02 18.50 8.78
N LYS A 164 6.72 18.83 8.93
CA LYS A 164 5.83 19.12 7.80
C LYS A 164 4.71 20.06 8.23
N PHE A 165 4.24 20.93 7.33
CA PHE A 165 3.23 21.96 7.62
C PHE A 165 3.58 22.85 8.83
N GLY A 166 4.85 23.19 8.97
CA GLY A 166 5.33 24.09 10.01
C GLY A 166 5.45 23.47 11.41
N GLN A 167 5.13 22.19 11.59
CA GLN A 167 5.20 21.50 12.90
C GLN A 167 5.96 20.17 12.81
N TYR A 168 6.37 19.66 13.98
CA TYR A 168 7.03 18.35 14.11
C TYR A 168 6.02 17.24 14.34
N TRP A 169 6.36 16.05 13.86
CA TRP A 169 5.52 14.86 13.93
C TRP A 169 6.29 13.67 14.47
N ASP A 170 5.62 12.90 15.32
CA ASP A 170 6.12 11.62 15.80
C ASP A 170 5.89 10.53 14.76
N THR A 171 6.73 9.50 14.79
CA THR A 171 6.46 8.24 14.10
C THR A 171 6.46 7.07 15.06
N LEU A 172 5.57 6.11 14.80
CA LEU A 172 5.54 4.81 15.43
C LEU A 172 6.06 3.78 14.44
N TRP A 173 7.05 3.00 14.87
CA TRP A 173 7.55 1.86 14.12
C TRP A 173 6.87 0.61 14.62
N VAL A 174 6.37 -0.18 13.70
CA VAL A 174 5.70 -1.44 13.99
C VAL A 174 6.36 -2.57 13.22
N GLU A 175 6.37 -3.79 13.79
CA GLU A 175 6.91 -4.96 13.13
C GLU A 175 5.94 -6.14 13.14
N LYS A 176 6.07 -7.00 12.14
CA LYS A 176 5.38 -8.27 12.01
C LYS A 176 6.37 -9.37 11.66
N THR A 177 6.24 -10.54 12.29
CA THR A 177 6.93 -11.75 11.85
C THR A 177 6.28 -12.28 10.57
N LEU A 178 7.11 -12.56 9.56
CA LEU A 178 6.76 -13.26 8.33
C LEU A 178 7.35 -14.67 8.38
N GLY A 179 6.78 -15.58 7.58
CA GLY A 179 7.21 -16.98 7.58
C GLY A 179 6.82 -17.70 8.87
N SER A 180 5.89 -18.63 8.79
CA SER A 180 5.76 -19.65 9.83
C SER A 180 6.85 -20.67 9.57
N VAL A 181 7.79 -20.78 10.51
CA VAL A 181 8.69 -21.93 10.57
C VAL A 181 7.87 -23.17 10.84
#